data_10101be9457e074adb7a67b0be52a3bf
#
_entry.id   10101be9457e074adb7a67b0be52a3bf
#
_cell.length_a   1.000
_cell.length_b   1.000
_cell.length_c   1.000
_cell.angle_alpha   90.00
_cell.angle_beta   90.00
_cell.angle_gamma   90.00
#
_symmetry.space_group_name_H-M   'P 1'
#
loop_
_entity.id
_entity.type
_entity.pdbx_description
1 polymer ?
#
loop_
_entity_poly.entity_id
_entity_poly.type
_entity_poly.pdbx_seq_one_letter_code
_entity_poly.pdbx_strand_id
1 'polypeptide(L)'
;MPRLSLIVATYNRAEQLLTTLRSVAAQTAPAAEWECVVVDNNSTDDTAARFEEFLSAHPGLPLRRVSETRQGLSWARNRGIAETTGDIVAIIDDDERIVPEFIAAYIAFFDAHPSVASAGGPIVAEYPAGRPAWMSRYTERPIANPIDLGPTPRPFPRGRIPGGGNMALRRTALGRYGAFDP
;
A
#
# COMPACT_ATOMS: atom_id res chain seq x y z
N MET A 1 3.93 -19.03 6.88
CA MET A 1 3.06 -17.84 6.97
C MET A 1 3.80 -16.67 6.36
N PRO A 2 3.13 -15.77 5.64
CA PRO A 2 3.77 -14.58 5.12
C PRO A 2 4.28 -13.71 6.26
N ARG A 3 5.39 -13.02 6.02
CA ARG A 3 5.97 -12.05 6.96
C ARG A 3 5.33 -10.67 6.78
N LEU A 4 4.97 -10.33 5.53
CA LEU A 4 4.36 -9.07 5.18
C LEU A 4 3.07 -9.28 4.40
N SER A 5 2.03 -8.57 4.80
CA SER A 5 0.77 -8.44 4.05
C SER A 5 0.69 -7.06 3.42
N LEU A 6 0.64 -7.01 2.09
CA LEU A 6 0.39 -5.78 1.34
C LEU A 6 -1.11 -5.63 1.09
N ILE A 7 -1.66 -4.48 1.40
CA ILE A 7 -3.09 -4.15 1.20
C ILE A 7 -3.20 -3.01 0.20
N VAL A 8 -4.03 -3.20 -0.81
CA VAL A 8 -4.38 -2.19 -1.81
C VAL A 8 -5.90 -2.02 -1.81
N ALA A 9 -6.40 -0.86 -1.42
CA ALA A 9 -7.83 -0.55 -1.53
C ALA A 9 -8.10 0.14 -2.86
N THR A 10 -9.17 -0.27 -3.56
CA THR A 10 -9.55 0.32 -4.85
C THR A 10 -11.05 0.51 -4.97
N TYR A 11 -11.45 1.52 -5.77
CA TYR A 11 -12.84 1.79 -6.12
C TYR A 11 -12.94 2.49 -7.47
N ASN A 12 -13.50 1.81 -8.49
CA ASN A 12 -13.71 2.34 -9.84
C ASN A 12 -12.44 2.94 -10.48
N ARG A 13 -11.30 2.21 -10.39
CA ARG A 13 -9.99 2.66 -10.88
C ARG A 13 -9.18 1.53 -11.53
N ALA A 14 -9.80 0.78 -12.45
CA ALA A 14 -9.20 -0.40 -13.07
C ALA A 14 -7.79 -0.16 -13.64
N GLU A 15 -7.59 0.92 -14.41
CA GLU A 15 -6.30 1.20 -15.07
C GLU A 15 -5.20 1.62 -14.08
N GLN A 16 -5.55 2.41 -13.06
CA GLN A 16 -4.61 2.80 -12.01
C GLN A 16 -4.19 1.56 -11.22
N LEU A 17 -5.16 0.76 -10.79
CA LEU A 17 -4.91 -0.50 -10.11
C LEU A 17 -3.96 -1.41 -10.90
N LEU A 18 -4.18 -1.60 -12.20
CA LEU A 18 -3.29 -2.42 -13.02
C LEU A 18 -1.85 -1.88 -13.07
N THR A 19 -1.69 -0.56 -13.06
CA THR A 19 -0.38 0.07 -12.99
C THR A 19 0.31 -0.22 -11.66
N THR A 20 -0.40 -0.12 -10.56
CA THR A 20 0.07 -0.51 -9.22
C THR A 20 0.42 -1.99 -9.18
N LEU A 21 -0.44 -2.88 -9.68
CA LEU A 21 -0.23 -4.34 -9.68
C LEU A 21 0.99 -4.76 -10.49
N ARG A 22 1.33 -4.07 -11.59
CA ARG A 22 2.59 -4.32 -12.32
C ARG A 22 3.81 -4.08 -11.43
N SER A 23 3.79 -3.07 -10.57
CA SER A 23 4.87 -2.82 -9.61
C SER A 23 4.89 -3.85 -8.46
N VAL A 24 3.73 -4.36 -8.07
CA VAL A 24 3.61 -5.48 -7.11
C VAL A 24 4.16 -6.77 -7.72
N ALA A 25 3.88 -7.05 -8.99
CA ALA A 25 4.41 -8.22 -9.69
C ALA A 25 5.95 -8.19 -9.85
N ALA A 26 6.55 -7.00 -9.84
CA ALA A 26 7.99 -6.80 -9.96
C ALA A 26 8.75 -6.90 -8.62
N GLN A 27 8.09 -7.27 -7.52
CA GLN A 27 8.76 -7.36 -6.22
C GLN A 27 9.81 -8.46 -6.18
N THR A 28 10.95 -8.16 -5.55
CA THR A 28 12.11 -9.07 -5.45
C THR A 28 12.06 -9.98 -4.22
N ALA A 29 11.19 -9.69 -3.26
CA ALA A 29 11.00 -10.54 -2.09
C ALA A 29 10.47 -11.94 -2.51
N PRO A 30 10.95 -13.04 -1.90
CA PRO A 30 10.43 -14.38 -2.17
C PRO A 30 8.91 -14.44 -1.96
N ALA A 31 8.18 -15.04 -2.92
CA ALA A 31 6.72 -15.12 -2.88
C ALA A 31 6.16 -15.79 -1.61
N ALA A 32 6.95 -16.65 -0.94
CA ALA A 32 6.57 -17.27 0.31
C ALA A 32 6.60 -16.33 1.53
N GLU A 33 7.27 -15.17 1.42
CA GLU A 33 7.43 -14.23 2.52
C GLU A 33 6.36 -13.14 2.58
N TRP A 34 5.51 -13.03 1.56
CA TRP A 34 4.48 -12.00 1.52
C TRP A 34 3.17 -12.48 0.90
N GLU A 35 2.14 -11.73 1.10
CA GLU A 35 0.84 -11.83 0.43
C GLU A 35 0.38 -10.44 0.03
N CYS A 36 -0.44 -10.33 -1.00
CA CYS A 36 -1.09 -9.09 -1.38
C CYS A 36 -2.61 -9.30 -1.48
N VAL A 37 -3.36 -8.42 -0.84
CA VAL A 37 -4.82 -8.40 -0.91
C VAL A 37 -5.28 -7.08 -1.52
N VAL A 38 -5.91 -7.16 -2.66
CA VAL A 38 -6.66 -6.06 -3.25
C VAL A 38 -8.07 -6.07 -2.69
N VAL A 39 -8.46 -5.00 -2.05
CA VAL A 39 -9.82 -4.83 -1.54
C VAL A 39 -10.60 -3.95 -2.50
N ASP A 40 -11.49 -4.57 -3.24
CA ASP A 40 -12.44 -3.91 -4.13
C ASP A 40 -13.60 -3.36 -3.30
N ASN A 41 -13.62 -2.06 -3.12
CA ASN A 41 -14.61 -1.39 -2.28
C ASN A 41 -15.88 -1.03 -3.07
N ASN A 42 -16.55 -2.06 -3.58
CA ASN A 42 -17.83 -1.93 -4.26
C ASN A 42 -17.73 -1.25 -5.65
N SER A 43 -16.68 -1.59 -6.44
CA SER A 43 -16.55 -1.09 -7.81
C SER A 43 -17.72 -1.53 -8.69
N THR A 44 -18.10 -0.66 -9.61
CA THR A 44 -19.16 -0.86 -10.61
C THR A 44 -18.65 -0.85 -12.05
N ASP A 45 -17.34 -0.54 -12.21
CA ASP A 45 -16.63 -0.60 -13.50
C ASP A 45 -16.05 -2.01 -13.75
N ASP A 46 -15.13 -2.14 -14.68
CA ASP A 46 -14.47 -3.39 -15.03
C ASP A 46 -13.30 -3.79 -14.10
N THR A 47 -13.12 -3.12 -12.95
CA THR A 47 -12.02 -3.38 -11.99
C THR A 47 -11.89 -4.86 -11.65
N ALA A 48 -13.00 -5.55 -11.36
CA ALA A 48 -12.97 -6.97 -11.01
C ALA A 48 -12.49 -7.85 -12.18
N ALA A 49 -13.02 -7.62 -13.37
CA ALA A 49 -12.66 -8.39 -14.57
C ALA A 49 -11.18 -8.18 -14.94
N ARG A 50 -10.72 -6.95 -14.90
CA ARG A 50 -9.31 -6.58 -15.19
C ARG A 50 -8.34 -7.16 -14.17
N PHE A 51 -8.74 -7.24 -12.90
CA PHE A 51 -7.95 -7.92 -11.88
C PHE A 51 -7.79 -9.41 -12.20
N GLU A 52 -8.87 -10.12 -12.55
CA GLU A 52 -8.81 -11.56 -12.86
C GLU A 52 -7.99 -11.84 -14.13
N GLU A 53 -8.06 -10.99 -15.15
CA GLU A 53 -7.18 -11.05 -16.32
C GLU A 53 -5.71 -10.91 -15.92
N PHE A 54 -5.41 -9.92 -15.07
CA PHE A 54 -4.05 -9.70 -14.57
C PHE A 54 -3.53 -10.91 -13.80
N LEU A 55 -4.32 -11.45 -12.89
CA LEU A 55 -3.95 -12.62 -12.08
C LEU A 55 -3.70 -13.84 -12.96
N SER A 56 -4.53 -14.06 -13.97
CA SER A 56 -4.37 -15.17 -14.91
C SER A 56 -3.08 -15.07 -15.73
N ALA A 57 -2.64 -13.86 -16.06
CA ALA A 57 -1.38 -13.60 -16.75
C ALA A 57 -0.13 -13.72 -15.85
N HIS A 58 -0.30 -13.74 -14.52
CA HIS A 58 0.79 -13.80 -13.55
C HIS A 58 0.60 -14.96 -12.55
N PRO A 59 0.61 -16.22 -13.03
CA PRO A 59 0.41 -17.37 -12.15
C PRO A 59 1.53 -17.46 -11.11
N GLY A 60 1.15 -17.74 -9.86
CA GLY A 60 2.10 -17.87 -8.75
C GLY A 60 2.40 -16.61 -7.97
N LEU A 61 1.86 -15.45 -8.37
CA LEU A 61 1.88 -14.28 -7.47
C LEU A 61 1.00 -14.55 -6.24
N PRO A 62 1.49 -14.20 -5.03
CA PRO A 62 0.70 -14.34 -3.80
C PRO A 62 -0.33 -13.19 -3.68
N LEU A 63 -1.17 -13.06 -4.70
CA LEU A 63 -2.11 -11.96 -4.90
C LEU A 63 -3.54 -12.49 -4.97
N ARG A 64 -4.46 -11.86 -4.28
CA ARG A 64 -5.89 -12.15 -4.34
C ARG A 64 -6.75 -10.91 -4.17
N ARG A 65 -8.00 -10.97 -4.64
CA ARG A 65 -9.00 -9.91 -4.47
C ARG A 65 -10.07 -10.33 -3.48
N VAL A 66 -10.54 -9.39 -2.68
CA VAL A 66 -11.72 -9.52 -1.82
C VAL A 66 -12.62 -8.30 -2.00
N SER A 67 -13.91 -8.45 -1.76
CA SER A 67 -14.87 -7.36 -1.86
C SER A 67 -15.23 -6.83 -0.48
N GLU A 68 -15.39 -5.50 -0.37
CA GLU A 68 -15.98 -4.82 0.79
C GLU A 68 -17.17 -3.97 0.33
N THR A 69 -18.36 -4.32 0.77
CA THR A 69 -19.62 -3.68 0.33
C THR A 69 -19.93 -2.37 1.05
N ARG A 70 -19.33 -2.12 2.21
CA ARG A 70 -19.45 -0.84 2.91
C ARG A 70 -18.52 0.16 2.28
N GLN A 71 -19.07 1.21 1.69
CA GLN A 71 -18.30 2.22 1.00
C GLN A 71 -17.45 3.03 1.97
N GLY A 72 -16.15 3.16 1.69
CA GLY A 72 -15.22 3.99 2.45
C GLY A 72 -13.84 3.35 2.62
N LEU A 73 -12.81 4.18 2.52
CA LEU A 73 -11.41 3.76 2.56
C LEU A 73 -11.05 3.02 3.85
N SER A 74 -11.55 3.47 5.00
CA SER A 74 -11.33 2.81 6.29
C SER A 74 -11.93 1.41 6.32
N TRP A 75 -13.15 1.23 5.77
CA TRP A 75 -13.76 -0.09 5.66
C TRP A 75 -12.93 -1.03 4.77
N ALA A 76 -12.47 -0.54 3.62
CA ALA A 76 -11.62 -1.32 2.72
C ALA A 76 -10.30 -1.72 3.38
N ARG A 77 -9.60 -0.79 4.05
CA ARG A 77 -8.35 -1.08 4.77
C ARG A 77 -8.58 -2.08 5.90
N ASN A 78 -9.63 -1.92 6.68
CA ASN A 78 -9.97 -2.86 7.77
C ASN A 78 -10.31 -4.26 7.24
N ARG A 79 -11.01 -4.34 6.09
CA ARG A 79 -11.25 -5.61 5.41
C ARG A 79 -9.94 -6.27 5.00
N GLY A 80 -9.00 -5.53 4.40
CA GLY A 80 -7.68 -6.04 4.05
C GLY A 80 -6.89 -6.54 5.25
N ILE A 81 -6.94 -5.82 6.39
CA ILE A 81 -6.29 -6.26 7.64
C ILE A 81 -6.89 -7.58 8.13
N ALA A 82 -8.21 -7.72 8.10
CA ALA A 82 -8.90 -8.93 8.56
C ALA A 82 -8.64 -10.15 7.66
N GLU A 83 -8.42 -9.93 6.37
CA GLU A 83 -8.17 -10.97 5.38
C GLU A 83 -6.71 -11.44 5.32
N THR A 84 -5.79 -10.80 6.02
CA THR A 84 -4.35 -11.02 5.93
C THR A 84 -3.76 -11.54 7.25
N THR A 85 -2.59 -12.19 7.19
CA THR A 85 -1.99 -12.88 8.33
C THR A 85 -0.55 -12.50 8.65
N GLY A 86 0.13 -11.73 7.78
CA GLY A 86 1.52 -11.33 7.97
C GLY A 86 1.74 -10.48 9.22
N ASP A 87 2.89 -10.60 9.84
CA ASP A 87 3.29 -9.84 11.03
C ASP A 87 3.44 -8.34 10.77
N ILE A 88 3.75 -7.99 9.52
CA ILE A 88 3.83 -6.62 9.02
C ILE A 88 2.66 -6.40 8.07
N VAL A 89 1.91 -5.34 8.28
CA VAL A 89 0.82 -4.89 7.39
C VAL A 89 1.28 -3.63 6.69
N ALA A 90 1.52 -3.71 5.40
CA ALA A 90 1.83 -2.56 4.54
C ALA A 90 0.59 -2.14 3.75
N ILE A 91 0.38 -0.84 3.59
CA ILE A 91 -0.76 -0.26 2.88
C ILE A 91 -0.22 0.70 1.82
N ILE A 92 -0.71 0.56 0.60
CA ILE A 92 -0.49 1.49 -0.51
C ILE A 92 -1.81 1.84 -1.17
N ASP A 93 -1.87 2.96 -1.86
CA ASP A 93 -3.04 3.35 -2.65
C ASP A 93 -3.00 2.72 -4.06
N ASP A 94 -4.14 2.65 -4.73
CA ASP A 94 -4.30 1.97 -6.03
C ASP A 94 -3.73 2.75 -7.23
N ASP A 95 -3.20 3.93 -7.00
CA ASP A 95 -2.53 4.79 -7.98
C ASP A 95 -1.02 4.98 -7.70
N GLU A 96 -0.46 4.14 -6.83
CA GLU A 96 0.96 4.20 -6.48
C GLU A 96 1.79 3.12 -7.19
N ARG A 97 3.05 3.44 -7.43
CA ARG A 97 4.05 2.49 -7.92
C ARG A 97 5.14 2.30 -6.88
N ILE A 98 5.36 1.07 -6.49
CA ILE A 98 6.38 0.70 -5.51
C ILE A 98 7.65 0.20 -6.23
N VAL A 99 8.81 0.53 -5.63
CA VAL A 99 10.10 0.02 -6.14
C VAL A 99 10.21 -1.49 -5.94
N PRO A 100 11.02 -2.21 -6.74
CA PRO A 100 11.12 -3.67 -6.65
C PRO A 100 11.54 -4.21 -5.28
N GLU A 101 12.27 -3.44 -4.49
CA GLU A 101 12.75 -3.82 -3.16
C GLU A 101 11.78 -3.43 -2.02
N PHE A 102 10.63 -2.87 -2.32
CA PHE A 102 9.70 -2.31 -1.31
C PHE A 102 9.35 -3.31 -0.20
N ILE A 103 8.92 -4.51 -0.57
CA ILE A 103 8.55 -5.55 0.40
C ILE A 103 9.76 -6.02 1.19
N ALA A 104 10.87 -6.32 0.51
CA ALA A 104 12.11 -6.76 1.15
C ALA A 104 12.66 -5.69 2.11
N ALA A 105 12.59 -4.42 1.72
CA ALA A 105 13.05 -3.31 2.55
C ALA A 105 12.24 -3.16 3.85
N TYR A 106 10.90 -3.29 3.78
CA TYR A 106 10.08 -3.26 5.00
C TYR A 106 10.35 -4.45 5.91
N ILE A 107 10.47 -5.66 5.35
CA ILE A 107 10.81 -6.86 6.13
C ILE A 107 12.14 -6.64 6.86
N ALA A 108 13.21 -6.25 6.14
CA ALA A 108 14.52 -6.00 6.72
C ALA A 108 14.50 -4.87 7.76
N PHE A 109 13.74 -3.79 7.50
CA PHE A 109 13.61 -2.67 8.43
C PHE A 109 12.98 -3.12 9.76
N PHE A 110 11.87 -3.85 9.72
CA PHE A 110 11.21 -4.30 10.94
C PHE A 110 12.01 -5.37 11.68
N ASP A 111 12.83 -6.18 11.01
CA ASP A 111 13.77 -7.10 11.66
C ASP A 111 14.86 -6.33 12.43
N ALA A 112 15.43 -5.32 11.80
CA ALA A 112 16.48 -4.50 12.43
C ALA A 112 15.94 -3.61 13.56
N HIS A 113 14.63 -3.33 13.59
CA HIS A 113 13.99 -2.42 14.53
C HIS A 113 12.77 -3.06 15.23
N PRO A 114 12.98 -4.04 16.14
CA PRO A 114 11.88 -4.81 16.73
C PRO A 114 10.93 -3.98 17.60
N SER A 115 11.35 -2.84 18.13
CA SER A 115 10.52 -1.95 18.94
C SER A 115 9.69 -0.94 18.13
N VAL A 116 9.91 -0.83 16.83
CA VAL A 116 9.18 0.12 15.98
C VAL A 116 7.80 -0.46 15.65
N ALA A 117 6.75 0.31 15.93
CA ALA A 117 5.37 -0.08 15.69
C ALA A 117 4.89 0.27 14.27
N SER A 118 5.38 1.37 13.70
CA SER A 118 5.00 1.82 12.35
C SER A 118 6.17 2.45 11.62
N ALA A 119 6.18 2.35 10.30
CA ALA A 119 7.16 2.95 9.41
C ALA A 119 6.48 3.49 8.15
N GLY A 120 7.15 4.39 7.45
CA GLY A 120 6.76 4.88 6.14
C GLY A 120 7.99 5.24 5.34
N GLY A 121 7.92 5.02 4.04
CA GLY A 121 8.98 5.36 3.11
C GLY A 121 8.74 6.71 2.41
N PRO A 122 9.65 7.12 1.53
CA PRO A 122 9.47 8.30 0.70
C PRO A 122 8.28 8.13 -0.27
N ILE A 123 7.61 9.24 -0.53
CA ILE A 123 6.56 9.35 -1.55
C ILE A 123 7.02 10.42 -2.54
N VAL A 124 7.13 10.05 -3.81
CA VAL A 124 7.56 10.92 -4.90
C VAL A 124 6.38 11.14 -5.84
N ALA A 125 6.01 12.40 -6.04
CA ALA A 125 4.95 12.74 -6.98
C ALA A 125 5.42 12.54 -8.43
N GLU A 126 4.65 11.81 -9.23
CA GLU A 126 4.88 11.64 -10.64
C GLU A 126 3.87 12.43 -11.47
N TYR A 127 4.34 13.01 -12.56
CA TYR A 127 3.52 13.82 -13.47
C TYR A 127 3.70 13.31 -14.91
N PRO A 128 2.96 12.26 -15.33
CA PRO A 128 3.13 11.65 -16.67
C PRO A 128 2.97 12.63 -17.82
N ALA A 129 2.09 13.63 -17.67
CA ALA A 129 1.89 14.71 -18.65
C ALA A 129 2.71 15.99 -18.36
N GLY A 130 3.70 15.89 -17.48
CA GLY A 130 4.45 17.04 -16.98
C GLY A 130 3.75 17.75 -15.81
N ARG A 131 4.54 18.40 -14.96
CA ARG A 131 4.02 19.13 -13.81
C ARG A 131 3.17 20.31 -14.27
N PRO A 132 1.90 20.45 -13.83
CA PRO A 132 1.04 21.54 -14.22
C PRO A 132 1.63 22.92 -13.88
N ALA A 133 1.55 23.89 -14.80
CA ALA A 133 2.13 25.21 -14.59
C ALA A 133 1.53 25.96 -13.37
N TRP A 134 0.28 25.67 -13.00
CA TRP A 134 -0.39 26.25 -11.84
C TRP A 134 0.05 25.61 -10.50
N MET A 135 0.74 24.48 -10.55
CA MET A 135 1.09 23.71 -9.33
C MET A 135 2.33 24.30 -8.66
N SER A 136 2.12 24.94 -7.53
CA SER A 136 3.19 25.41 -6.63
C SER A 136 3.53 24.33 -5.59
N ARG A 137 4.65 24.53 -4.86
CA ARG A 137 4.99 23.67 -3.71
C ARG A 137 3.90 23.63 -2.62
N TYR A 138 3.06 24.66 -2.54
CA TYR A 138 1.99 24.76 -1.54
C TYR A 138 0.74 23.99 -1.96
N THR A 139 0.45 23.93 -3.26
CA THR A 139 -0.68 23.17 -3.81
C THR A 139 -0.32 21.71 -4.07
N GLU A 140 0.94 21.40 -4.35
CA GLU A 140 1.42 20.03 -4.54
C GLU A 140 1.28 19.17 -3.27
N ARG A 141 1.66 19.74 -2.13
CA ARG A 141 1.66 19.00 -0.87
C ARG A 141 0.30 18.43 -0.46
N PRO A 142 -0.81 19.18 -0.48
CA PRO A 142 -2.12 18.62 -0.16
C PRO A 142 -2.68 17.66 -1.23
N ILE A 143 -2.16 17.68 -2.46
CA ILE A 143 -2.63 16.85 -3.57
C ILE A 143 -1.84 15.55 -3.65
N ALA A 144 -0.52 15.62 -3.75
CA ALA A 144 0.36 14.49 -3.96
C ALA A 144 1.13 14.06 -2.71
N ASN A 145 1.06 14.86 -1.63
CA ASN A 145 1.69 14.62 -0.33
C ASN A 145 3.12 14.03 -0.43
N PRO A 146 4.03 14.63 -1.19
CA PRO A 146 5.38 14.12 -1.31
C PRO A 146 6.06 14.13 0.05
N ILE A 147 6.67 13.01 0.41
CA ILE A 147 7.39 12.82 1.67
C ILE A 147 8.78 12.31 1.35
N ASP A 148 9.78 13.04 1.78
CA ASP A 148 11.17 12.58 1.80
C ASP A 148 11.82 13.10 3.07
N LEU A 149 12.21 12.18 3.94
CA LEU A 149 12.94 12.50 5.17
C LEU A 149 14.43 12.19 5.04
N GLY A 150 14.92 11.89 3.84
CA GLY A 150 16.31 11.57 3.54
C GLY A 150 16.62 10.07 3.67
N PRO A 151 17.87 9.68 3.37
CA PRO A 151 18.25 8.28 3.15
C PRO A 151 18.39 7.44 4.43
N THR A 152 18.43 8.09 5.60
CA THR A 152 18.64 7.39 6.87
C THR A 152 17.33 7.26 7.65
N PRO A 153 16.98 6.07 8.14
CA PRO A 153 15.83 5.89 9.01
C PRO A 153 15.89 6.78 10.24
N ARG A 154 14.80 7.46 10.54
CA ARG A 154 14.65 8.35 11.69
C ARG A 154 13.20 8.40 12.16
N PRO A 155 12.94 8.74 13.42
CA PRO A 155 11.58 8.97 13.89
C PRO A 155 10.88 10.06 13.08
N PHE A 156 9.57 9.86 12.83
CA PHE A 156 8.75 10.95 12.29
C PHE A 156 8.74 12.14 13.25
N PRO A 157 8.74 13.37 12.75
CA PRO A 157 8.58 14.56 13.58
C PRO A 157 7.32 14.46 14.44
N ARG A 158 7.34 15.04 15.63
CA ARG A 158 6.20 15.02 16.56
C ARG A 158 4.91 15.50 15.86
N GLY A 159 3.83 14.73 15.99
CA GLY A 159 2.55 15.00 15.33
C GLY A 159 2.49 14.62 13.85
N ARG A 160 3.52 13.95 13.32
CA ARG A 160 3.56 13.39 11.98
C ARG A 160 3.46 11.87 12.04
N ILE A 161 2.77 11.31 11.05
CA ILE A 161 2.61 9.87 10.83
C ILE A 161 2.98 9.53 9.39
N PRO A 162 3.28 8.28 9.05
CA PRO A 162 3.41 7.84 7.66
C PRO A 162 2.20 8.24 6.82
N GLY A 163 2.41 8.59 5.57
CA GLY A 163 1.33 8.83 4.60
C GLY A 163 0.54 7.55 4.33
N GLY A 164 -0.76 7.69 4.09
CA GLY A 164 -1.66 6.55 3.87
C GLY A 164 -1.31 5.68 2.65
N GLY A 165 -0.58 6.23 1.68
CA GLY A 165 -0.14 5.52 0.49
C GLY A 165 1.20 4.80 0.63
N ASN A 166 1.98 5.06 1.70
CA ASN A 166 3.22 4.32 1.98
C ASN A 166 3.39 4.16 3.49
N MET A 167 2.63 3.25 4.07
CA MET A 167 2.61 2.99 5.50
C MET A 167 2.73 1.50 5.79
N ALA A 168 3.59 1.13 6.73
CA ALA A 168 3.66 -0.22 7.26
C ALA A 168 3.53 -0.22 8.79
N LEU A 169 2.86 -1.23 9.33
CA LEU A 169 2.52 -1.37 10.74
C LEU A 169 2.85 -2.79 11.23
N ARG A 170 3.32 -2.94 12.44
CA ARG A 170 3.27 -4.26 13.09
C ARG A 170 1.82 -4.65 13.37
N ARG A 171 1.45 -5.87 13.08
CA ARG A 171 0.10 -6.39 13.37
C ARG A 171 -0.24 -6.29 14.86
N THR A 172 0.74 -6.49 15.74
CA THR A 172 0.59 -6.31 17.19
C THR A 172 0.20 -4.88 17.59
N ALA A 173 0.61 -3.87 16.82
CA ALA A 173 0.20 -2.48 17.05
C ALA A 173 -1.29 -2.29 16.70
N LEU A 174 -1.76 -2.89 15.61
CA LEU A 174 -3.19 -2.88 15.26
C LEU A 174 -4.04 -3.55 16.35
N GLY A 175 -3.57 -4.66 16.92
CA GLY A 175 -4.26 -5.33 18.03
C GLY A 175 -4.32 -4.48 19.31
N ARG A 176 -3.32 -3.60 19.52
CA ARG A 176 -3.24 -2.74 20.72
C ARG A 176 -3.99 -1.42 20.58
N TYR A 177 -3.94 -0.80 19.41
CA TYR A 177 -4.46 0.56 19.18
C TYR A 177 -5.71 0.61 18.33
N GLY A 178 -6.16 -0.55 17.82
CA GLY A 178 -7.28 -0.64 16.89
C GLY A 178 -6.87 -0.47 15.42
N ALA A 179 -7.82 -0.73 14.53
CA ALA A 179 -7.71 -0.51 13.10
C ALA A 179 -8.17 0.92 12.74
N PHE A 180 -8.49 1.17 11.48
CA PHE A 180 -8.95 2.48 11.01
C PHE A 180 -10.39 2.76 11.48
N ASP A 181 -10.64 3.99 11.90
CA ASP A 181 -11.98 4.45 12.25
C ASP A 181 -12.76 4.76 10.95
N PRO A 182 -13.88 4.04 10.68
CA PRO A 182 -14.65 4.20 9.46
C PRO A 182 -15.43 5.50 9.34
#